data_e7e59af2e6806ea30a0b0548b3a38d47
#
_entry.id   e7e59af2e6806ea30a0b0548b3a38d47
#
_cell.length_a   1.000
_cell.length_b   1.000
_cell.length_c   1.000
_cell.angle_alpha   90.00
_cell.angle_beta   90.00
_cell.angle_gamma   90.00
#
_symmetry.space_group_name_H-M   'P 1'
#
loop_
_entity.id
_entity.type
_entity.pdbx_description
1 polymer ?
#
loop_
_entity_poly.entity_id
_entity_poly.type
_entity_poly.pdbx_seq_one_letter_code
_entity_poly.pdbx_strand_id
1 'polypeptide(L)'
;AQRLNVSVSSVSKTAALLKEEGYINYEKYGVITLTEKGKAKGFYLLKRHDILNRFFCYVNSSADELDLTEQIEHYIDETTVQNLEKLLHKLIKN
;
A
#
# COMPACT_ATOMS: atom_id res chain seq x y z
N ALA A 1 17.13 -9.21 -0.15
CA ALA A 1 15.78 -8.90 -0.58
C ALA A 1 14.90 -10.12 -0.55
N GLN A 2 13.70 -9.94 -0.13
CA GLN A 2 12.72 -11.01 -0.07
C GLN A 2 12.36 -11.46 -1.48
N ARG A 3 12.51 -12.74 -1.74
CA ARG A 3 12.07 -13.29 -3.01
C ARG A 3 10.61 -13.67 -2.92
N LEU A 4 9.85 -13.16 -3.87
CA LEU A 4 8.46 -13.57 -4.00
C LEU A 4 8.42 -14.87 -4.79
N ASN A 5 7.58 -15.78 -4.34
CA ASN A 5 7.44 -17.08 -4.97
C ASN A 5 6.41 -17.01 -6.08
N VAL A 6 6.70 -16.18 -7.09
CA VAL A 6 5.80 -15.96 -8.23
C VAL A 6 6.51 -16.33 -9.51
N SER A 7 5.74 -16.76 -10.50
CA SER A 7 6.30 -17.10 -11.80
C SER A 7 6.66 -15.83 -12.58
N VAL A 8 7.60 -15.97 -13.51
CA VAL A 8 7.98 -14.88 -14.39
C VAL A 8 6.78 -14.36 -15.17
N SER A 9 5.91 -15.25 -15.61
CA SER A 9 4.71 -14.84 -16.36
C SER A 9 3.76 -14.02 -15.51
N SER A 10 3.62 -14.35 -14.22
CA SER A 10 2.78 -13.56 -13.31
C SER A 10 3.34 -12.15 -13.12
N VAL A 11 4.66 -12.04 -12.96
CA VAL A 11 5.31 -10.73 -12.83
C VAL A 11 5.12 -9.92 -14.10
N SER A 12 5.29 -10.55 -15.27
CA SER A 12 5.12 -9.86 -16.54
C SER A 12 3.69 -9.36 -16.74
N LYS A 13 2.70 -10.18 -16.36
CA LYS A 13 1.29 -9.78 -16.48
C LYS A 13 0.98 -8.61 -15.57
N THR A 14 1.47 -8.64 -14.35
CA THR A 14 1.26 -7.56 -13.39
C THR A 14 1.92 -6.27 -13.88
N ALA A 15 3.15 -6.37 -14.38
CA ALA A 15 3.87 -5.21 -14.91
C ALA A 15 3.13 -4.61 -16.11
N ALA A 16 2.62 -5.46 -17.01
CA ALA A 16 1.87 -4.98 -18.17
C ALA A 16 0.60 -4.24 -17.75
N LEU A 17 -0.11 -4.76 -16.75
CA LEU A 17 -1.33 -4.13 -16.25
C LEU A 17 -1.02 -2.77 -15.62
N LEU A 18 0.03 -2.69 -14.81
CA LEU A 18 0.44 -1.44 -14.18
C LEU A 18 0.87 -0.40 -15.20
N LYS A 19 1.54 -0.83 -16.26
CA LYS A 19 1.93 0.05 -17.36
C LYS A 19 0.69 0.58 -18.08
N GLU A 20 -0.27 -0.29 -18.36
CA GLU A 20 -1.50 0.07 -19.05
C GLU A 20 -2.28 1.10 -18.24
N GLU A 21 -2.30 0.98 -16.92
CA GLU A 21 -2.98 1.92 -16.05
C GLU A 21 -2.17 3.18 -15.76
N GLY A 22 -0.95 3.24 -16.26
CA GLY A 22 -0.13 4.44 -16.17
C GLY A 22 0.66 4.60 -14.87
N TYR A 23 0.80 3.53 -14.10
CA TYR A 23 1.56 3.59 -12.84
C TYR A 23 3.05 3.40 -13.03
N ILE A 24 3.45 2.67 -14.06
CA ILE A 24 4.86 2.40 -14.32
C ILE A 24 5.17 2.56 -15.80
N ASN A 25 6.45 2.78 -16.09
CA ASN A 25 7.02 2.65 -17.43
C ASN A 25 7.83 1.37 -17.43
N TYR A 26 7.62 0.56 -18.44
CA TYR A 26 8.32 -0.72 -18.59
C TYR A 26 9.08 -0.68 -19.89
N GLU A 27 10.39 -0.66 -19.81
CA GLU A 27 11.23 -0.58 -20.99
C GLU A 27 11.64 -1.95 -21.50
N LYS A 28 12.08 -1.94 -22.75
CA LYS A 28 12.40 -3.16 -23.50
C LYS A 28 13.38 -4.11 -22.80
N TYR A 29 14.26 -3.56 -21.98
CA TYR A 29 15.30 -4.34 -21.32
C TYR A 29 14.97 -4.64 -19.85
N GLY A 30 13.71 -4.56 -19.49
CA GLY A 30 13.28 -4.92 -18.15
C GLY A 30 13.45 -3.83 -17.12
N VAL A 31 13.80 -2.62 -17.53
CA VAL A 31 13.89 -1.49 -16.62
C VAL A 31 12.49 -0.98 -16.33
N ILE A 32 12.11 -0.95 -15.06
CA ILE A 32 10.82 -0.47 -14.61
C ILE A 32 11.02 0.81 -13.82
N THR A 33 10.33 1.87 -14.23
CA THR A 33 10.35 3.13 -13.50
C THR A 33 8.93 3.54 -13.15
N LEU A 34 8.77 4.24 -12.02
CA LEU A 34 7.46 4.73 -11.61
C LEU A 34 7.15 6.04 -12.30
N THR A 35 5.91 6.16 -12.78
CA THR A 35 5.40 7.45 -13.23
C THR A 35 5.04 8.30 -12.01
N GLU A 36 4.73 9.57 -12.21
CA GLU A 36 4.25 10.40 -11.11
C GLU A 36 2.96 9.83 -10.51
N LYS A 37 2.08 9.32 -11.37
CA LYS A 37 0.87 8.65 -10.92
C LYS A 37 1.20 7.40 -10.09
N GLY A 38 2.20 6.64 -10.51
CA GLY A 38 2.64 5.45 -9.78
C GLY A 38 3.24 5.79 -8.41
N LYS A 39 4.03 6.87 -8.35
CA LYS A 39 4.60 7.33 -7.08
C LYS A 39 3.51 7.77 -6.12
N ALA A 40 2.54 8.53 -6.61
CA ALA A 40 1.42 8.97 -5.78
C ALA A 40 0.60 7.80 -5.27
N LYS A 41 0.34 6.82 -6.13
CA LYS A 41 -0.40 5.62 -5.73
C LYS A 41 0.36 4.81 -4.70
N GLY A 42 1.66 4.62 -4.93
CA GLY A 42 2.52 3.90 -3.98
C GLY A 42 2.57 4.59 -2.63
N PHE A 43 2.72 5.91 -2.64
CA PHE A 43 2.72 6.70 -1.42
C PHE A 43 1.42 6.54 -0.65
N TYR A 44 0.28 6.59 -1.36
CA TYR A 44 -1.03 6.39 -0.74
C TYR A 44 -1.15 5.00 -0.12
N LEU A 45 -0.69 3.96 -0.83
CA LEU A 45 -0.78 2.59 -0.33
C LEU A 45 0.05 2.40 0.95
N LEU A 46 1.25 2.98 0.99
CA LEU A 46 2.08 2.94 2.19
C LEU A 46 1.42 3.70 3.33
N LYS A 47 0.84 4.84 3.04
CA LYS A 47 0.14 5.65 4.04
C LYS A 47 -1.06 4.88 4.60
N ARG A 48 -1.84 4.26 3.73
CA ARG A 48 -2.98 3.45 4.16
C ARG A 48 -2.54 2.33 5.08
N HIS A 49 -1.50 1.62 4.68
CA HIS A 49 -0.96 0.52 5.48
C HIS A 49 -0.50 1.01 6.86
N ASP A 50 0.25 2.09 6.90
CA ASP A 50 0.77 2.63 8.15
C ASP A 50 -0.35 3.10 9.08
N ILE A 51 -1.31 3.83 8.55
CA ILE A 51 -2.43 4.35 9.34
C ILE A 51 -3.26 3.21 9.94
N LEU A 52 -3.58 2.21 9.13
CA LEU A 52 -4.37 1.09 9.60
C LEU A 52 -3.62 0.28 10.65
N ASN A 53 -2.34 0.01 10.43
CA ASN A 53 -1.55 -0.73 11.40
C ASN A 53 -1.48 0.02 12.73
N ARG A 54 -1.21 1.32 12.69
CA ARG A 54 -1.13 2.14 13.90
C ARG A 54 -2.46 2.20 14.62
N PHE A 55 -3.55 2.32 13.88
CA PHE A 55 -4.89 2.34 14.46
C PHE A 55 -5.21 1.02 15.16
N PHE A 56 -4.95 -0.10 14.50
CA PHE A 56 -5.21 -1.41 15.11
C PHE A 56 -4.31 -1.69 16.30
N CYS A 57 -3.06 -1.26 16.23
CA CYS A 57 -2.17 -1.37 17.39
C CYS A 57 -2.69 -0.58 18.58
N TYR A 58 -3.22 0.61 18.32
CA TYR A 58 -3.80 1.43 19.37
C TYR A 58 -5.03 0.77 19.99
N VAL A 59 -5.94 0.30 19.14
CA VAL A 59 -7.18 -0.32 19.59
C VAL A 59 -6.90 -1.59 20.39
N ASN A 60 -5.96 -2.39 19.95
CA ASN A 60 -5.67 -3.70 20.56
C ASN A 60 -4.54 -3.64 21.57
N SER A 61 -3.97 -2.47 21.82
CA SER A 61 -2.81 -2.29 22.72
C SER A 61 -1.69 -3.26 22.38
N SER A 62 -1.41 -3.39 21.08
CA SER A 62 -0.39 -4.32 20.59
C SER A 62 0.72 -3.56 19.90
N ALA A 63 1.86 -4.22 19.70
CA ALA A 63 3.02 -3.62 19.05
C ALA A 63 2.98 -3.79 17.53
N ASP A 64 2.21 -4.76 17.04
CA ASP A 64 2.21 -5.07 15.62
C ASP A 64 0.87 -5.73 15.24
N GLU A 65 0.23 -5.18 14.20
CA GLU A 65 -1.01 -5.73 13.67
C GLU A 65 -0.92 -5.88 12.15
N LEU A 66 0.23 -6.28 11.66
CA LEU A 66 0.45 -6.40 10.22
C LEU A 66 -0.50 -7.39 9.56
N ASP A 67 -0.74 -8.53 10.20
CA ASP A 67 -1.65 -9.53 9.64
C ASP A 67 -3.07 -9.00 9.47
N LEU A 68 -3.58 -8.35 10.49
CA LEU A 68 -4.91 -7.76 10.45
C LEU A 68 -4.96 -6.64 9.40
N THR A 69 -3.94 -5.81 9.36
CA THR A 69 -3.84 -4.73 8.39
C THR A 69 -3.88 -5.27 6.97
N GLU A 70 -3.08 -6.28 6.68
CA GLU A 70 -3.02 -6.87 5.33
C GLU A 70 -4.36 -7.46 4.91
N GLN A 71 -5.11 -8.02 5.84
CA GLN A 71 -6.41 -8.60 5.53
C GLN A 71 -7.47 -7.55 5.23
N ILE A 72 -7.39 -6.39 5.88
CA ILE A 72 -8.46 -5.40 5.84
C ILE A 72 -8.17 -4.23 4.90
N GLU A 73 -6.91 -3.90 4.64
CA GLU A 73 -6.56 -2.66 3.94
C GLU A 73 -7.22 -2.53 2.56
N HIS A 74 -7.47 -3.63 1.88
CA HIS A 74 -8.10 -3.59 0.55
C HIS A 74 -9.57 -3.23 0.59
N TYR A 75 -10.19 -3.32 1.75
CA TYR A 75 -11.60 -3.00 1.92
C TYR A 75 -11.85 -1.58 2.40
N ILE A 76 -10.79 -0.83 2.70
CA ILE A 76 -10.89 0.50 3.26
C ILE A 76 -10.66 1.52 2.15
N ASP A 77 -11.61 2.42 1.94
CA ASP A 77 -11.50 3.44 0.91
C ASP A 77 -10.67 4.64 1.39
N GLU A 78 -10.34 5.51 0.45
CA GLU A 78 -9.50 6.66 0.74
C GLU A 78 -10.12 7.62 1.73
N THR A 79 -11.42 7.85 1.63
CA THR A 79 -12.13 8.73 2.56
C THR A 79 -12.03 8.20 3.99
N THR A 80 -12.23 6.90 4.15
CA THR A 80 -12.12 6.28 5.47
C THR A 80 -10.70 6.35 6.00
N VAL A 81 -9.69 6.16 5.16
CA VAL A 81 -8.29 6.29 5.57
C VAL A 81 -8.01 7.69 6.07
N GLN A 82 -8.48 8.71 5.35
CA GLN A 82 -8.30 10.10 5.78
C GLN A 82 -8.96 10.38 7.12
N ASN A 83 -10.15 9.86 7.32
CA ASN A 83 -10.87 10.05 8.57
C ASN A 83 -10.21 9.29 9.73
N LEU A 84 -9.69 8.11 9.47
CA LEU A 84 -8.92 7.36 10.47
C LEU A 84 -7.63 8.09 10.84
N GLU A 85 -6.99 8.72 9.88
CA GLU A 85 -5.80 9.50 10.14
C GLU A 85 -6.11 10.66 11.08
N LYS A 86 -7.20 11.36 10.83
CA LYS A 86 -7.63 12.48 11.68
C LYS A 86 -7.94 11.99 13.10
N LEU A 87 -8.64 10.87 13.20
CA LEU A 87 -8.96 10.30 14.50
C LEU A 87 -7.71 9.88 15.25
N LEU A 88 -6.78 9.22 14.56
CA LEU A 88 -5.53 8.78 15.15
C LEU A 88 -4.72 9.94 15.72
N HIS A 89 -4.68 11.05 14.96
CA HIS A 89 -4.01 12.27 15.45
C HIS A 89 -4.61 12.76 16.76
N LYS A 90 -5.94 12.76 16.86
CA LYS A 90 -6.62 13.19 18.09
C LYS A 90 -6.30 12.26 19.25
N LEU A 91 -6.28 10.96 19.01
CA LEU A 91 -6.04 9.98 20.06
C LEU A 91 -4.60 10.04 20.59
N ILE A 92 -3.65 10.26 19.69
CA ILE A 92 -2.25 10.26 20.07
C ILE A 92 -1.83 11.57 20.73
N LYS A 93 -2.43 12.69 20.33
CA LYS A 93 -2.09 14.00 20.88
C LYS A 93 -2.59 14.22 22.31
N ASN A 94 -3.52 13.44 22.74
CA ASN A 94 -4.02 13.52 24.11
C ASN A 94 -3.21 12.60 25.06
#